data_2e72b050bef9250a135d0df6abee5a0e
#
_entry.id   2e72b050bef9250a135d0df6abee5a0e
#
_cell.length_a   1.000
_cell.length_b   1.000
_cell.length_c   1.000
_cell.angle_alpha   90.00
_cell.angle_beta   90.00
_cell.angle_gamma   90.00
#
_symmetry.space_group_name_H-M   'P 1'
#
loop_
_entity.id
_entity.type
_entity.pdbx_description
1 polymer ?
#
loop_
_entity_poly.entity_id
_entity_poly.type
_entity_poly.pdbx_seq_one_letter_code
_entity_poly.pdbx_strand_id
1 'polypeptide(L)'
;MISCSDGPDRFPAPPIPPTTTVYANSEWEVLVEEDLIYGYGLSHESWNSAEDTTLPLKLDLYRPDEQSTARRPVFLFIHGGGFSGGSKSQEQIVHFGEFFASRGWVFVSIDYRLTGDRGTVPQEWINSAQNVPVEEANQFLAMYPAHRDARAALRWISAHQSMYGLDMGHLTVGGGSAGAITAVSMGISEEVDFLQEISIIDDPTLNSTHIGQTYAVHSIIDLWGSDTGLDVLEGLYGHQRFDTEDPPIMIVHGMSDSTVLFSEATDLKSRYDGLQLPYAWYPIQGAGHGPWGAQVDGKGLDQLIFDFITTQQGLLVE
;
A
#
# COMPACT_ATOMS: atom_id res chain seq x y z
N MET A 1 -17.73 18.60 62.90
CA MET A 1 -18.37 18.02 61.72
C MET A 1 -17.83 18.76 60.53
N ILE A 2 -16.85 18.22 59.85
CA ILE A 2 -16.24 18.78 58.62
C ILE A 2 -16.72 17.85 57.53
N SER A 3 -17.53 18.47 56.60
CA SER A 3 -17.99 17.75 55.40
C SER A 3 -16.90 17.84 54.34
N CYS A 4 -16.28 16.72 54.02
CA CYS A 4 -15.46 16.57 52.81
C CYS A 4 -16.38 16.09 51.69
N SER A 5 -16.51 16.92 50.64
CA SER A 5 -17.09 16.55 49.37
C SER A 5 -16.31 17.24 48.24
N ASP A 6 -15.15 16.70 47.95
CA ASP A 6 -14.48 16.98 46.65
C ASP A 6 -14.37 15.65 45.91
N GLY A 7 -15.28 15.45 44.97
CA GLY A 7 -15.20 14.39 44.01
C GLY A 7 -14.03 14.67 43.04
N PRO A 8 -13.42 13.64 42.44
CA PRO A 8 -12.27 13.82 41.56
C PRO A 8 -12.67 14.68 40.36
N ASP A 9 -11.90 15.72 40.10
CA ASP A 9 -11.97 16.53 38.89
C ASP A 9 -11.95 15.61 37.67
N ARG A 10 -13.09 15.48 37.00
CA ARG A 10 -13.16 14.84 35.69
C ARG A 10 -12.49 15.82 34.72
N PHE A 11 -11.29 15.47 34.28
CA PHE A 11 -10.72 16.08 33.09
C PHE A 11 -11.77 15.95 31.96
N PRO A 12 -12.08 17.03 31.24
CA PRO A 12 -12.95 16.91 30.08
C PRO A 12 -12.35 15.87 29.13
N ALA A 13 -13.19 14.95 28.65
CA ALA A 13 -12.77 13.99 27.64
C ALA A 13 -12.10 14.76 26.49
N PRO A 14 -10.97 14.27 25.97
CA PRO A 14 -10.35 14.92 24.82
C PRO A 14 -11.40 15.09 23.72
N PRO A 15 -11.39 16.23 23.00
CA PRO A 15 -12.33 16.45 21.94
C PRO A 15 -12.24 15.28 20.95
N ILE A 16 -13.39 14.70 20.60
CA ILE A 16 -13.48 13.70 19.54
C ILE A 16 -12.90 14.39 18.30
N PRO A 17 -11.84 13.84 17.68
CA PRO A 17 -11.32 14.45 16.45
C PRO A 17 -12.45 14.60 15.44
N PRO A 18 -12.51 15.68 14.68
CA PRO A 18 -13.53 15.86 13.67
C PRO A 18 -13.47 14.67 12.70
N THR A 19 -14.61 14.05 12.45
CA THR A 19 -14.73 12.96 11.48
C THR A 19 -14.27 13.48 10.12
N THR A 20 -13.33 12.80 9.49
CA THR A 20 -12.84 13.20 8.16
C THR A 20 -13.96 13.02 7.15
N THR A 21 -14.25 14.10 6.42
CA THR A 21 -15.34 14.17 5.45
C THR A 21 -14.82 13.96 4.04
N VAL A 22 -15.54 13.15 3.28
CA VAL A 22 -15.35 12.92 1.85
C VAL A 22 -16.68 13.05 1.12
N TYR A 23 -16.68 13.06 -0.22
CA TYR A 23 -17.89 13.35 -0.97
C TYR A 23 -18.29 12.23 -1.91
N ALA A 24 -19.57 11.94 -2.00
CA ALA A 24 -20.10 10.91 -2.88
C ALA A 24 -19.90 11.26 -4.36
N ASN A 25 -19.94 12.55 -4.68
CA ASN A 25 -19.75 13.08 -6.03
C ASN A 25 -18.41 13.82 -6.15
N SER A 26 -18.01 14.09 -7.38
CA SER A 26 -16.85 14.96 -7.65
C SER A 26 -17.21 16.40 -7.26
N GLU A 27 -16.49 16.96 -6.28
CA GLU A 27 -16.68 18.31 -5.76
C GLU A 27 -15.57 19.28 -6.18
N TRP A 28 -14.37 18.73 -6.51
CA TRP A 28 -13.18 19.54 -6.81
C TRP A 28 -12.56 19.20 -8.13
N GLU A 29 -11.96 20.21 -8.76
CA GLU A 29 -10.89 20.01 -9.72
C GLU A 29 -9.70 19.36 -9.01
N VAL A 30 -8.87 18.64 -9.76
CA VAL A 30 -7.74 17.89 -9.22
C VAL A 30 -6.43 18.56 -9.58
N LEU A 31 -5.61 18.84 -8.58
CA LEU A 31 -4.20 19.19 -8.76
C LEU A 31 -3.35 17.92 -8.72
N VAL A 32 -2.44 17.82 -9.68
CA VAL A 32 -1.46 16.73 -9.76
C VAL A 32 -0.07 17.30 -9.63
N GLU A 33 0.71 16.78 -8.68
CA GLU A 33 2.13 17.04 -8.53
C GLU A 33 2.87 15.78 -8.97
N GLU A 34 3.48 15.84 -10.16
CA GLU A 34 4.13 14.71 -10.80
C GLU A 34 5.61 14.61 -10.42
N ASP A 35 6.14 13.38 -10.45
CA ASP A 35 7.57 13.09 -10.31
C ASP A 35 8.22 13.61 -9.01
N LEU A 36 7.43 13.67 -7.92
CA LEU A 36 7.98 13.98 -6.60
C LEU A 36 8.90 12.85 -6.14
N ILE A 37 10.10 13.20 -5.68
CA ILE A 37 11.08 12.20 -5.21
C ILE A 37 10.77 11.85 -3.76
N TYR A 38 10.43 10.56 -3.51
CA TYR A 38 10.17 10.07 -2.15
C TYR A 38 11.39 9.39 -1.50
N GLY A 39 12.45 9.13 -2.28
CA GLY A 39 13.69 8.56 -1.84
C GLY A 39 14.62 8.24 -2.99
N TYR A 40 15.68 7.56 -2.69
CA TYR A 40 16.61 7.02 -3.66
C TYR A 40 16.84 5.53 -3.37
N GLY A 41 17.16 4.75 -4.41
CA GLY A 41 17.52 3.34 -4.31
C GLY A 41 18.73 3.01 -5.15
N LEU A 42 19.50 1.99 -4.76
CA LEU A 42 20.57 1.46 -5.60
C LEU A 42 19.99 0.63 -6.75
N SER A 43 20.63 0.73 -7.91
CA SER A 43 20.45 -0.12 -9.09
C SER A 43 21.79 -0.73 -9.47
N HIS A 44 21.85 -2.04 -9.66
CA HIS A 44 23.09 -2.77 -9.91
C HIS A 44 23.13 -3.30 -11.35
N GLU A 45 24.34 -3.52 -11.89
CA GLU A 45 24.52 -4.16 -13.19
C GLU A 45 24.09 -5.66 -13.15
N SER A 46 24.38 -6.33 -12.05
CA SER A 46 23.80 -7.62 -11.66
C SER A 46 23.44 -7.60 -10.18
N TRP A 47 22.56 -8.49 -9.72
CA TRP A 47 22.08 -8.49 -8.33
C TRP A 47 23.24 -8.38 -7.32
N ASN A 48 23.20 -7.33 -6.50
CA ASN A 48 24.21 -7.00 -5.49
C ASN A 48 25.65 -6.84 -6.00
N SER A 49 25.86 -6.56 -7.30
CA SER A 49 27.22 -6.26 -7.81
C SER A 49 27.72 -4.93 -7.24
N ALA A 50 29.06 -4.78 -7.23
CA ALA A 50 29.70 -3.54 -6.79
C ALA A 50 29.50 -2.36 -7.76
N GLU A 51 29.18 -2.67 -9.02
CA GLU A 51 28.82 -1.68 -10.02
C GLU A 51 27.36 -1.28 -9.82
N ASP A 52 27.16 -0.10 -9.22
CA ASP A 52 25.83 0.43 -8.90
C ASP A 52 25.66 1.89 -9.37
N THR A 53 24.40 2.29 -9.44
CA THR A 53 23.97 3.68 -9.65
C THR A 53 22.83 3.99 -8.70
N THR A 54 22.63 5.28 -8.42
CA THR A 54 21.53 5.74 -7.58
C THR A 54 20.36 6.17 -8.46
N LEU A 55 19.18 5.61 -8.23
CA LEU A 55 17.93 5.94 -8.90
C LEU A 55 17.04 6.80 -8.00
N PRO A 56 16.44 7.89 -8.52
CA PRO A 56 15.37 8.58 -7.81
C PRO A 56 14.10 7.73 -7.84
N LEU A 57 13.48 7.54 -6.69
CA LEU A 57 12.20 6.88 -6.52
C LEU A 57 11.10 7.93 -6.56
N LYS A 58 10.15 7.81 -7.50
CA LYS A 58 9.20 8.86 -7.84
C LYS A 58 7.76 8.49 -7.53
N LEU A 59 6.98 9.50 -7.15
CA LEU A 59 5.54 9.40 -6.96
C LEU A 59 4.81 10.55 -7.67
N ASP A 60 3.52 10.32 -7.96
CA ASP A 60 2.58 11.37 -8.32
C ASP A 60 1.57 11.53 -7.19
N LEU A 61 1.24 12.78 -6.85
CA LEU A 61 0.31 13.13 -5.81
C LEU A 61 -0.88 13.90 -6.39
N TYR A 62 -2.08 13.37 -6.21
CA TYR A 62 -3.35 13.94 -6.64
C TYR A 62 -4.08 14.47 -5.42
N ARG A 63 -4.54 15.70 -5.48
CA ARG A 63 -5.31 16.33 -4.39
C ARG A 63 -6.36 17.30 -4.91
N PRO A 64 -7.39 17.60 -4.12
CA PRO A 64 -8.32 18.67 -4.46
C PRO A 64 -7.60 19.98 -4.69
N ASP A 65 -8.01 20.74 -5.73
CA ASP A 65 -7.59 22.13 -5.94
C ASP A 65 -8.38 23.05 -5.01
N GLU A 66 -8.08 22.93 -3.72
CA GLU A 66 -8.74 23.71 -2.68
C GLU A 66 -7.73 24.15 -1.61
N GLN A 67 -7.87 25.38 -1.16
CA GLN A 67 -7.14 25.88 0.01
C GLN A 67 -7.98 25.66 1.26
N SER A 68 -7.85 24.49 1.87
CA SER A 68 -8.53 24.12 3.10
C SER A 68 -7.53 23.70 4.18
N THR A 69 -7.91 23.92 5.44
CA THR A 69 -7.19 23.38 6.60
C THR A 69 -7.72 22.01 7.03
N ALA A 70 -8.73 21.48 6.34
CA ALA A 70 -9.25 20.14 6.60
C ALA A 70 -8.19 19.09 6.28
N ARG A 71 -8.08 18.08 7.14
CA ARG A 71 -7.24 16.91 6.86
C ARG A 71 -7.99 15.95 5.96
N ARG A 72 -7.25 15.29 5.07
CA ARG A 72 -7.79 14.42 4.03
C ARG A 72 -7.27 13.01 4.19
N PRO A 73 -8.13 11.99 4.02
CA PRO A 73 -7.68 10.61 4.02
C PRO A 73 -6.71 10.37 2.86
N VAL A 74 -5.83 9.40 3.03
CA VAL A 74 -4.74 9.12 2.09
C VAL A 74 -4.94 7.75 1.45
N PHE A 75 -4.76 7.67 0.15
CA PHE A 75 -4.75 6.41 -0.56
C PHE A 75 -3.48 6.27 -1.39
N LEU A 76 -2.55 5.40 -0.97
CA LEU A 76 -1.39 5.00 -1.74
C LEU A 76 -1.74 3.83 -2.65
N PHE A 77 -1.52 3.97 -3.95
CA PHE A 77 -1.73 2.91 -4.93
C PHE A 77 -0.42 2.51 -5.63
N ILE A 78 -0.21 1.18 -5.76
CA ILE A 78 1.00 0.56 -6.28
C ILE A 78 0.66 -0.16 -7.58
N HIS A 79 1.37 0.15 -8.67
CA HIS A 79 1.10 -0.44 -9.97
C HIS A 79 1.49 -1.92 -10.04
N GLY A 80 0.82 -2.66 -10.92
CA GLY A 80 1.17 -4.03 -11.30
C GLY A 80 2.27 -4.09 -12.36
N GLY A 81 2.44 -5.29 -12.94
CA GLY A 81 3.41 -5.53 -14.02
C GLY A 81 4.46 -6.57 -13.68
N GLY A 82 4.16 -7.50 -12.73
CA GLY A 82 5.01 -8.64 -12.38
C GLY A 82 6.40 -8.23 -11.88
N PHE A 83 6.53 -7.09 -11.23
CA PHE A 83 7.81 -6.48 -10.81
C PHE A 83 8.80 -6.24 -11.97
N SER A 84 8.36 -6.35 -13.22
CA SER A 84 9.21 -6.21 -14.41
C SER A 84 8.81 -5.07 -15.33
N GLY A 85 7.67 -4.44 -15.08
CA GLY A 85 7.13 -3.33 -15.86
C GLY A 85 6.02 -2.61 -15.12
N GLY A 86 5.35 -1.70 -15.82
CA GLY A 86 4.31 -0.83 -15.25
C GLY A 86 4.84 0.56 -14.91
N SER A 87 3.94 1.42 -14.45
CA SER A 87 4.29 2.75 -13.96
C SER A 87 3.14 3.34 -13.14
N LYS A 88 3.47 4.34 -12.32
CA LYS A 88 2.53 5.16 -11.55
C LYS A 88 1.49 5.91 -12.43
N SER A 89 1.79 6.09 -13.72
CA SER A 89 0.98 6.84 -14.68
C SER A 89 0.14 5.93 -15.60
N GLN A 90 -0.12 4.67 -15.23
CA GLN A 90 -1.07 3.82 -15.98
C GLN A 90 -2.47 4.44 -15.95
N GLU A 91 -3.19 4.38 -17.09
CA GLU A 91 -4.49 5.03 -17.28
C GLU A 91 -5.48 4.74 -16.14
N GLN A 92 -5.56 3.50 -15.68
CA GLN A 92 -6.47 3.09 -14.59
C GLN A 92 -6.07 3.69 -13.25
N ILE A 93 -4.77 3.91 -13.01
CA ILE A 93 -4.25 4.50 -11.77
C ILE A 93 -4.50 6.03 -11.79
N VAL A 94 -4.26 6.68 -12.93
CA VAL A 94 -4.61 8.09 -13.13
C VAL A 94 -6.10 8.31 -12.89
N HIS A 95 -6.96 7.42 -13.46
CA HIS A 95 -8.41 7.47 -13.21
C HIS A 95 -8.74 7.38 -11.71
N PHE A 96 -8.11 6.47 -10.96
CA PHE A 96 -8.31 6.41 -9.51
C PHE A 96 -7.82 7.69 -8.82
N GLY A 97 -6.67 8.24 -9.22
CA GLY A 97 -6.17 9.50 -8.70
C GLY A 97 -7.17 10.64 -8.84
N GLU A 98 -7.73 10.80 -10.05
CA GLU A 98 -8.76 11.81 -10.34
C GLU A 98 -10.07 11.52 -9.58
N PHE A 99 -10.50 10.26 -9.56
CA PHE A 99 -11.73 9.84 -8.87
C PHE A 99 -11.68 10.15 -7.37
N PHE A 100 -10.62 9.73 -6.69
CA PHE A 100 -10.50 9.92 -5.24
C PHE A 100 -10.18 11.36 -4.87
N ALA A 101 -9.26 12.02 -5.58
CA ALA A 101 -8.92 13.40 -5.28
C ALA A 101 -10.10 14.35 -5.48
N SER A 102 -10.89 14.19 -6.55
CA SER A 102 -12.10 15.02 -6.76
C SER A 102 -13.17 14.82 -5.67
N ARG A 103 -13.03 13.78 -4.83
CA ARG A 103 -13.94 13.44 -3.71
C ARG A 103 -13.34 13.69 -2.33
N GLY A 104 -12.17 14.30 -2.27
CA GLY A 104 -11.60 14.77 -0.99
C GLY A 104 -10.45 13.97 -0.44
N TRP A 105 -9.93 12.96 -1.13
CA TRP A 105 -8.69 12.26 -0.75
C TRP A 105 -7.44 12.98 -1.22
N VAL A 106 -6.33 12.64 -0.61
CA VAL A 106 -5.03 12.72 -1.26
C VAL A 106 -4.68 11.32 -1.75
N PHE A 107 -4.59 11.16 -3.06
CA PHE A 107 -4.20 9.90 -3.70
C PHE A 107 -2.74 10.01 -4.14
N VAL A 108 -1.98 8.94 -3.92
CA VAL A 108 -0.56 8.85 -4.26
C VAL A 108 -0.34 7.60 -5.08
N SER A 109 0.34 7.71 -6.21
CA SER A 109 0.83 6.57 -6.99
C SER A 109 2.35 6.58 -7.08
N ILE A 110 2.98 5.40 -7.01
CA ILE A 110 4.45 5.28 -6.97
C ILE A 110 4.99 4.47 -8.14
N ASP A 111 6.16 4.87 -8.63
CA ASP A 111 7.09 3.97 -9.30
C ASP A 111 7.98 3.32 -8.24
N TYR A 112 8.38 2.09 -8.46
CA TYR A 112 9.27 1.32 -7.60
C TYR A 112 10.28 0.56 -8.45
N ARG A 113 11.40 0.11 -7.86
CA ARG A 113 12.45 -0.62 -8.59
C ARG A 113 11.95 -1.95 -9.13
N LEU A 114 12.23 -2.19 -10.41
CA LEU A 114 11.82 -3.35 -11.18
C LEU A 114 13.00 -4.33 -11.37
N THR A 115 12.73 -5.47 -12.03
CA THR A 115 13.76 -6.47 -12.39
C THR A 115 14.95 -5.88 -13.14
N GLY A 116 14.70 -4.85 -13.97
CA GLY A 116 15.75 -4.16 -14.74
C GLY A 116 16.71 -3.35 -13.86
N ASP A 117 16.21 -2.86 -12.73
CA ASP A 117 16.97 -2.02 -11.80
C ASP A 117 17.86 -2.85 -10.86
N ARG A 118 17.51 -4.11 -10.61
CA ARG A 118 18.25 -5.01 -9.74
C ARG A 118 18.63 -4.36 -8.42
N GLY A 119 17.62 -3.86 -7.70
CA GLY A 119 17.83 -3.24 -6.39
C GLY A 119 18.51 -4.19 -5.41
N THR A 120 19.15 -3.65 -4.38
CA THR A 120 19.84 -4.45 -3.35
C THR A 120 18.87 -5.41 -2.66
N VAL A 121 19.27 -6.68 -2.52
CA VAL A 121 18.48 -7.74 -1.88
C VAL A 121 19.29 -8.45 -0.80
N PRO A 122 18.66 -8.97 0.28
CA PRO A 122 19.36 -9.79 1.28
C PRO A 122 19.93 -11.07 0.66
N GLN A 123 21.01 -11.57 1.24
CA GLN A 123 21.65 -12.80 0.75
C GLN A 123 20.73 -14.03 0.83
N GLU A 124 19.83 -14.06 1.81
CA GLU A 124 18.82 -15.11 1.99
C GLU A 124 17.87 -15.17 0.78
N TRP A 125 17.48 -14.01 0.22
CA TRP A 125 16.67 -13.94 -0.99
C TRP A 125 17.42 -14.45 -2.22
N ILE A 126 18.72 -14.08 -2.37
CA ILE A 126 19.58 -14.62 -3.43
C ILE A 126 19.67 -16.15 -3.36
N ASN A 127 19.84 -16.70 -2.14
CA ASN A 127 19.91 -18.14 -1.93
C ASN A 127 18.57 -18.83 -2.24
N SER A 128 17.45 -18.21 -1.84
CA SER A 128 16.11 -18.74 -2.08
C SER A 128 15.73 -18.73 -3.55
N ALA A 129 16.16 -17.71 -4.30
CA ALA A 129 15.92 -17.61 -5.74
C ALA A 129 16.46 -18.81 -6.54
N GLN A 130 17.44 -19.57 -6.00
CA GLN A 130 17.94 -20.79 -6.64
C GLN A 130 16.91 -21.94 -6.66
N ASN A 131 15.87 -21.86 -5.83
CA ASN A 131 14.78 -22.83 -5.75
C ASN A 131 13.51 -22.39 -6.52
N VAL A 132 13.53 -21.20 -7.10
CA VAL A 132 12.45 -20.64 -7.93
C VAL A 132 12.75 -21.00 -9.40
N PRO A 133 11.73 -21.24 -10.26
CA PRO A 133 11.93 -21.41 -11.70
C PRO A 133 12.77 -20.26 -12.27
N VAL A 134 13.70 -20.60 -13.19
CA VAL A 134 14.69 -19.62 -13.71
C VAL A 134 14.03 -18.41 -14.35
N GLU A 135 12.88 -18.61 -15.00
CA GLU A 135 12.07 -17.57 -15.63
C GLU A 135 11.42 -16.60 -14.62
N GLU A 136 11.19 -17.03 -13.38
CA GLU A 136 10.55 -16.27 -12.31
C GLU A 136 11.57 -15.66 -11.32
N ALA A 137 12.81 -16.17 -11.31
CA ALA A 137 13.83 -15.82 -10.32
C ALA A 137 14.10 -14.31 -10.22
N ASN A 138 14.11 -13.59 -11.36
CA ASN A 138 14.30 -12.14 -11.36
C ASN A 138 13.10 -11.38 -10.75
N GLN A 139 11.88 -11.84 -11.02
CA GLN A 139 10.66 -11.24 -10.43
C GLN A 139 10.62 -11.50 -8.92
N PHE A 140 10.97 -12.70 -8.48
CA PHE A 140 11.14 -13.05 -7.07
C PHE A 140 12.14 -12.12 -6.36
N LEU A 141 13.31 -11.88 -6.94
CA LEU A 141 14.30 -10.98 -6.35
C LEU A 141 13.83 -9.51 -6.36
N ALA A 142 13.16 -9.07 -7.43
CA ALA A 142 12.67 -7.69 -7.53
C ALA A 142 11.55 -7.37 -6.54
N MET A 143 10.87 -8.38 -6.00
CA MET A 143 9.85 -8.22 -4.98
C MET A 143 10.41 -7.50 -3.74
N TYR A 144 11.61 -7.87 -3.28
CA TYR A 144 12.21 -7.26 -2.08
C TYR A 144 12.44 -5.74 -2.22
N PRO A 145 13.19 -5.24 -3.24
CA PRO A 145 13.35 -3.79 -3.41
C PRO A 145 12.02 -3.06 -3.68
N ALA A 146 11.06 -3.67 -4.38
CA ALA A 146 9.74 -3.08 -4.60
C ALA A 146 8.99 -2.84 -3.27
N HIS A 147 8.99 -3.82 -2.37
CA HIS A 147 8.38 -3.69 -1.03
C HIS A 147 9.10 -2.63 -0.20
N ARG A 148 10.42 -2.59 -0.26
CA ARG A 148 11.25 -1.60 0.42
C ARG A 148 10.96 -0.17 -0.06
N ASP A 149 10.76 -0.01 -1.36
CA ASP A 149 10.40 1.26 -1.98
C ASP A 149 8.99 1.71 -1.57
N ALA A 150 8.02 0.80 -1.54
CA ALA A 150 6.67 1.09 -1.06
C ALA A 150 6.67 1.54 0.42
N ARG A 151 7.48 0.91 1.27
CA ARG A 151 7.70 1.38 2.65
C ARG A 151 8.30 2.78 2.71
N ALA A 152 9.25 3.08 1.82
CA ALA A 152 9.84 4.41 1.74
C ALA A 152 8.79 5.46 1.35
N ALA A 153 7.88 5.15 0.42
CA ALA A 153 6.79 6.02 0.04
C ALA A 153 5.80 6.27 1.20
N LEU A 154 5.45 5.24 1.97
CA LEU A 154 4.60 5.38 3.15
C LEU A 154 5.24 6.27 4.23
N ARG A 155 6.56 6.13 4.46
CA ARG A 155 7.30 7.03 5.35
C ARG A 155 7.39 8.46 4.81
N TRP A 156 7.54 8.63 3.50
CA TRP A 156 7.50 9.95 2.85
C TRP A 156 6.15 10.63 3.08
N ILE A 157 5.04 9.91 2.89
CA ILE A 157 3.68 10.39 3.15
C ILE A 157 3.57 10.87 4.61
N SER A 158 4.02 10.07 5.58
CA SER A 158 4.03 10.43 6.99
C SER A 158 4.86 11.69 7.26
N ALA A 159 6.05 11.80 6.67
CA ALA A 159 6.93 12.96 6.82
C ALA A 159 6.31 14.26 6.29
N HIS A 160 5.47 14.16 5.24
CA HIS A 160 4.85 15.30 4.57
C HIS A 160 3.40 15.57 4.98
N GLN A 161 2.89 14.89 6.04
CA GLN A 161 1.50 15.01 6.47
C GLN A 161 1.05 16.45 6.72
N SER A 162 1.90 17.29 7.29
CA SER A 162 1.57 18.69 7.56
C SER A 162 1.57 19.56 6.29
N MET A 163 2.42 19.23 5.31
CA MET A 163 2.54 19.98 4.05
C MET A 163 1.29 19.80 3.18
N TYR A 164 0.80 18.56 3.09
CA TYR A 164 -0.32 18.19 2.23
C TYR A 164 -1.66 18.05 2.98
N GLY A 165 -1.69 18.35 4.28
CA GLY A 165 -2.91 18.25 5.10
C GLY A 165 -3.42 16.81 5.21
N LEU A 166 -2.52 15.82 5.37
CA LEU A 166 -2.88 14.40 5.38
C LEU A 166 -3.45 13.98 6.74
N ASP A 167 -4.51 13.18 6.69
CA ASP A 167 -5.04 12.47 7.86
C ASP A 167 -4.45 11.07 7.92
N MET A 168 -3.38 10.92 8.69
CA MET A 168 -2.70 9.64 8.86
C MET A 168 -3.49 8.62 9.69
N GLY A 169 -4.60 9.02 10.30
CA GLY A 169 -5.58 8.10 10.90
C GLY A 169 -6.49 7.41 9.85
N HIS A 170 -6.37 7.78 8.57
CA HIS A 170 -7.15 7.24 7.47
C HIS A 170 -6.25 6.97 6.25
N LEU A 171 -5.26 6.09 6.42
CA LEU A 171 -4.33 5.67 5.38
C LEU A 171 -4.74 4.32 4.79
N THR A 172 -5.02 4.31 3.49
CA THR A 172 -5.25 3.09 2.69
C THR A 172 -4.04 2.78 1.83
N VAL A 173 -3.71 1.52 1.68
CA VAL A 173 -2.75 1.04 0.69
C VAL A 173 -3.44 0.07 -0.27
N GLY A 174 -3.16 0.16 -1.55
CA GLY A 174 -3.75 -0.75 -2.53
C GLY A 174 -2.88 -0.90 -3.76
N GLY A 175 -3.24 -1.87 -4.58
CA GLY A 175 -2.53 -2.13 -5.83
C GLY A 175 -3.21 -3.17 -6.70
N GLY A 176 -2.64 -3.40 -7.89
CA GLY A 176 -3.06 -4.44 -8.80
C GLY A 176 -1.93 -5.46 -9.06
N SER A 177 -2.22 -6.78 -9.06
CA SER A 177 -1.22 -7.81 -9.37
C SER A 177 0.01 -7.71 -8.45
N ALA A 178 1.22 -7.56 -8.97
CA ALA A 178 2.45 -7.32 -8.20
C ALA A 178 2.31 -6.15 -7.21
N GLY A 179 1.59 -5.08 -7.59
CA GLY A 179 1.29 -3.97 -6.69
C GLY A 179 0.36 -4.34 -5.55
N ALA A 180 -0.59 -5.26 -5.78
CA ALA A 180 -1.46 -5.78 -4.73
C ALA A 180 -0.69 -6.69 -3.76
N ILE A 181 0.22 -7.54 -4.26
CA ILE A 181 1.13 -8.33 -3.43
C ILE A 181 1.95 -7.40 -2.50
N THR A 182 2.46 -6.31 -3.06
CA THR A 182 3.17 -5.29 -2.28
C THR A 182 2.23 -4.61 -1.27
N ALA A 183 1.02 -4.22 -1.67
CA ALA A 183 0.05 -3.56 -0.79
C ALA A 183 -0.37 -4.44 0.40
N VAL A 184 -0.64 -5.72 0.16
CA VAL A 184 -0.95 -6.71 1.22
C VAL A 184 0.22 -6.80 2.20
N SER A 185 1.46 -6.91 1.68
CA SER A 185 2.65 -6.92 2.53
C SER A 185 2.82 -5.63 3.34
N MET A 186 2.51 -4.46 2.76
CA MET A 186 2.63 -3.18 3.48
C MET A 186 1.61 -3.03 4.61
N GLY A 187 0.44 -3.63 4.47
CA GLY A 187 -0.60 -3.56 5.49
C GLY A 187 -0.42 -4.55 6.65
N ILE A 188 0.26 -5.67 6.41
CA ILE A 188 0.32 -6.81 7.35
C ILE A 188 1.71 -7.01 7.94
N SER A 189 2.80 -6.81 7.16
CA SER A 189 4.15 -7.03 7.67
C SER A 189 4.56 -6.00 8.72
N GLU A 190 5.47 -6.39 9.61
CA GLU A 190 5.97 -5.54 10.68
C GLU A 190 6.80 -4.37 10.14
N GLU A 191 6.94 -3.30 10.92
CA GLU A 191 7.70 -2.09 10.54
C GLU A 191 9.16 -2.39 10.18
N VAL A 192 9.72 -3.43 10.78
CA VAL A 192 11.11 -3.85 10.57
C VAL A 192 11.32 -4.65 9.29
N ASP A 193 10.28 -5.31 8.79
CA ASP A 193 10.33 -6.10 7.57
C ASP A 193 10.61 -5.20 6.35
N PHE A 194 11.40 -5.69 5.39
CA PHE A 194 11.89 -4.95 4.22
C PHE A 194 12.69 -3.68 4.59
N LEU A 195 13.21 -3.60 5.81
CA LEU A 195 14.02 -2.49 6.29
C LEU A 195 15.32 -2.96 6.93
N GLN A 196 15.27 -3.89 7.90
CA GLN A 196 16.42 -4.27 8.71
C GLN A 196 17.29 -5.35 8.09
N GLU A 197 16.82 -6.08 7.09
CA GLU A 197 17.56 -7.16 6.43
C GLU A 197 18.76 -6.66 5.60
N ILE A 198 18.76 -5.38 5.24
CA ILE A 198 19.88 -4.72 4.57
C ILE A 198 20.32 -3.50 5.39
N SER A 199 21.58 -3.46 5.74
CA SER A 199 22.13 -2.34 6.52
C SER A 199 22.33 -1.07 5.67
N ILE A 200 22.46 0.08 6.32
CA ILE A 200 22.84 1.35 5.67
C ILE A 200 24.29 1.34 5.13
N ILE A 201 25.08 0.33 5.49
CA ILE A 201 26.43 0.14 4.93
C ILE A 201 26.30 -0.52 3.57
N ASP A 202 25.42 -1.51 3.43
CA ASP A 202 25.19 -2.24 2.19
C ASP A 202 24.33 -1.44 1.20
N ASP A 203 23.40 -0.63 1.70
CA ASP A 203 22.61 0.30 0.89
C ASP A 203 22.50 1.68 1.58
N PRO A 204 23.45 2.59 1.31
CA PRO A 204 23.46 3.92 1.94
C PRO A 204 22.29 4.81 1.48
N THR A 205 21.57 4.47 0.40
CA THR A 205 20.40 5.23 -0.06
C THR A 205 19.23 5.18 0.92
N LEU A 206 19.21 4.20 1.83
CA LEU A 206 18.24 4.13 2.93
C LEU A 206 18.14 5.42 3.74
N ASN A 207 19.24 6.15 3.91
CA ASN A 207 19.23 7.44 4.61
C ASN A 207 18.30 8.48 3.97
N SER A 208 17.97 8.31 2.69
CA SER A 208 17.06 9.19 1.94
C SER A 208 15.58 8.82 2.08
N THR A 209 15.25 7.72 2.74
CA THR A 209 13.91 7.11 2.74
C THR A 209 13.12 7.35 4.04
N HIS A 210 13.40 8.44 4.74
CA HIS A 210 12.69 8.85 5.97
C HIS A 210 12.59 7.74 7.03
N ILE A 211 13.67 6.97 7.26
CA ILE A 211 13.69 5.76 8.12
C ILE A 211 13.26 5.99 9.59
N GLY A 212 13.17 7.23 10.05
CA GLY A 212 12.67 7.57 11.39
C GLY A 212 11.17 7.87 11.44
N GLN A 213 10.44 7.77 10.33
CA GLN A 213 9.00 7.98 10.28
C GLN A 213 8.25 6.67 10.43
N THR A 214 7.14 6.72 11.17
CA THR A 214 6.22 5.59 11.34
C THR A 214 4.87 5.91 10.69
N TYR A 215 4.09 4.88 10.40
CA TYR A 215 2.73 4.97 9.85
C TYR A 215 1.93 3.74 10.28
N ALA A 216 0.61 3.84 10.17
CA ALA A 216 -0.28 2.69 10.30
C ALA A 216 -1.20 2.63 9.08
N VAL A 217 -1.39 1.45 8.51
CA VAL A 217 -2.34 1.20 7.43
C VAL A 217 -3.69 0.85 8.05
N HIS A 218 -4.77 1.45 7.54
CA HIS A 218 -6.12 1.30 8.10
C HIS A 218 -7.07 0.52 7.17
N SER A 219 -6.68 0.30 5.93
CA SER A 219 -7.35 -0.64 5.02
C SER A 219 -6.44 -1.02 3.85
N ILE A 220 -6.67 -2.21 3.29
CA ILE A 220 -5.92 -2.77 2.17
C ILE A 220 -6.87 -2.98 0.99
N ILE A 221 -6.41 -2.65 -0.23
CA ILE A 221 -7.12 -2.95 -1.48
C ILE A 221 -6.27 -3.91 -2.28
N ASP A 222 -6.69 -5.18 -2.31
CA ASP A 222 -6.07 -6.24 -3.10
C ASP A 222 -6.86 -6.44 -4.41
N LEU A 223 -6.29 -5.98 -5.51
CA LEU A 223 -6.82 -6.22 -6.84
C LEU A 223 -6.00 -7.32 -7.53
N TRP A 224 -6.52 -8.55 -7.52
CA TRP A 224 -5.91 -9.76 -8.12
C TRP A 224 -4.43 -9.99 -7.74
N GLY A 225 -4.12 -9.80 -6.47
CA GLY A 225 -2.82 -10.09 -5.87
C GLY A 225 -2.84 -11.37 -5.03
N SER A 226 -1.94 -11.42 -4.05
CA SER A 226 -1.78 -12.50 -3.08
C SER A 226 -0.97 -12.06 -1.88
N ASP A 227 -0.79 -12.94 -0.91
CA ASP A 227 0.10 -12.77 0.24
C ASP A 227 1.52 -13.35 0.03
N THR A 228 1.90 -13.64 -1.20
CA THR A 228 3.21 -14.24 -1.55
C THR A 228 4.41 -13.51 -0.92
N GLY A 229 4.36 -12.17 -0.80
CA GLY A 229 5.43 -11.41 -0.14
C GLY A 229 5.60 -11.77 1.32
N LEU A 230 4.50 -12.04 2.02
CA LEU A 230 4.48 -12.49 3.42
C LEU A 230 4.92 -13.95 3.55
N ASP A 231 4.46 -14.83 2.64
CA ASP A 231 4.89 -16.24 2.63
C ASP A 231 6.41 -16.36 2.47
N VAL A 232 7.03 -15.52 1.64
CA VAL A 232 8.49 -15.48 1.50
C VAL A 232 9.16 -15.02 2.80
N LEU A 233 8.63 -13.97 3.46
CA LEU A 233 9.17 -13.52 4.76
C LEU A 233 9.04 -14.62 5.82
N GLU A 234 7.86 -15.25 5.92
CA GLU A 234 7.62 -16.33 6.88
C GLU A 234 8.53 -17.52 6.61
N GLY A 235 8.73 -17.88 5.34
CA GLY A 235 9.62 -18.97 4.93
C GLY A 235 11.10 -18.69 5.22
N LEU A 236 11.56 -17.46 5.04
CA LEU A 236 12.96 -17.09 5.25
C LEU A 236 13.30 -16.80 6.72
N TYR A 237 12.39 -16.13 7.44
CA TYR A 237 12.66 -15.60 8.78
C TYR A 237 11.84 -16.29 9.89
N GLY A 238 10.93 -17.21 9.54
CA GLY A 238 10.28 -18.14 10.49
C GLY A 238 9.28 -17.49 11.44
N HIS A 239 8.75 -16.31 11.11
CA HIS A 239 7.82 -15.55 11.92
C HIS A 239 6.52 -15.29 11.15
N GLN A 240 5.37 -15.67 11.76
CA GLN A 240 4.05 -15.44 11.19
C GLN A 240 3.69 -13.96 11.31
N ARG A 241 3.20 -13.33 10.21
CA ARG A 241 2.88 -11.90 10.16
C ARG A 241 1.41 -11.61 10.39
N PHE A 242 0.53 -12.50 9.98
CA PHE A 242 -0.91 -12.30 10.17
C PHE A 242 -1.30 -12.40 11.64
N ASP A 243 -2.03 -11.39 12.12
CA ASP A 243 -2.57 -11.36 13.48
C ASP A 243 -3.97 -10.71 13.55
N THR A 244 -4.52 -10.55 14.75
CA THR A 244 -5.88 -10.02 14.96
C THR A 244 -5.98 -8.50 14.90
N GLU A 245 -4.86 -7.80 14.71
CA GLU A 245 -4.79 -6.33 14.59
C GLU A 245 -4.66 -5.89 13.13
N ASP A 246 -4.55 -6.85 12.19
CA ASP A 246 -4.43 -6.57 10.76
C ASP A 246 -5.63 -5.74 10.24
N PRO A 247 -5.37 -4.79 9.33
CA PRO A 247 -6.41 -3.93 8.82
C PRO A 247 -7.40 -4.69 7.91
N PRO A 248 -8.66 -4.19 7.79
CA PRO A 248 -9.63 -4.75 6.85
C PRO A 248 -9.11 -4.73 5.41
N ILE A 249 -9.46 -5.79 4.65
CA ILE A 249 -9.04 -5.96 3.25
C ILE A 249 -10.23 -6.07 2.30
N MET A 250 -10.11 -5.45 1.13
CA MET A 250 -10.96 -5.71 -0.03
C MET A 250 -10.21 -6.58 -1.02
N ILE A 251 -10.75 -7.74 -1.36
CA ILE A 251 -10.16 -8.70 -2.30
C ILE A 251 -11.04 -8.79 -3.55
N VAL A 252 -10.49 -8.41 -4.69
CA VAL A 252 -11.13 -8.55 -6.01
C VAL A 252 -10.28 -9.47 -6.87
N HIS A 253 -10.84 -10.57 -7.39
CA HIS A 253 -10.05 -11.51 -8.17
C HIS A 253 -10.84 -12.19 -9.27
N GLY A 254 -10.25 -12.35 -10.45
CA GLY A 254 -10.84 -13.10 -11.55
C GLY A 254 -10.83 -14.61 -11.28
N MET A 255 -11.97 -15.28 -11.36
CA MET A 255 -12.05 -16.71 -11.06
C MET A 255 -11.36 -17.61 -12.10
N SER A 256 -11.00 -17.07 -13.27
CA SER A 256 -10.25 -17.75 -14.33
C SER A 256 -8.84 -17.18 -14.49
N ASP A 257 -8.30 -16.54 -13.43
CA ASP A 257 -6.96 -15.97 -13.45
C ASP A 257 -5.90 -17.10 -13.52
N SER A 258 -5.04 -17.02 -14.54
CA SER A 258 -3.96 -17.96 -14.79
C SER A 258 -2.57 -17.37 -14.52
N THR A 259 -2.49 -16.10 -14.10
CA THR A 259 -1.25 -15.38 -13.79
C THR A 259 -1.00 -15.38 -12.28
N VAL A 260 -1.94 -14.83 -11.52
CA VAL A 260 -2.03 -15.04 -10.07
C VAL A 260 -3.26 -15.91 -9.85
N LEU A 261 -3.05 -17.13 -9.44
CA LEU A 261 -4.13 -18.12 -9.40
C LEU A 261 -5.23 -17.69 -8.44
N PHE A 262 -6.48 -17.96 -8.78
CA PHE A 262 -7.63 -17.67 -7.90
C PHE A 262 -7.51 -18.34 -6.53
N SER A 263 -6.76 -19.46 -6.42
CA SER A 263 -6.43 -20.09 -5.14
C SER A 263 -5.72 -19.14 -4.18
N GLU A 264 -4.82 -18.30 -4.67
CA GLU A 264 -4.10 -17.33 -3.83
C GLU A 264 -5.07 -16.38 -3.12
N ALA A 265 -6.06 -15.86 -3.85
CA ALA A 265 -7.09 -15.01 -3.24
C ALA A 265 -7.96 -15.77 -2.23
N THR A 266 -8.26 -17.06 -2.49
CA THR A 266 -9.02 -17.89 -1.54
C THR A 266 -8.21 -18.23 -0.29
N ASP A 267 -6.90 -18.39 -0.42
CA ASP A 267 -5.99 -18.64 0.69
C ASP A 267 -5.85 -17.39 1.57
N LEU A 268 -5.64 -16.20 0.96
CA LEU A 268 -5.65 -14.92 1.68
C LEU A 268 -6.98 -14.69 2.42
N LYS A 269 -8.12 -14.92 1.74
CA LYS A 269 -9.45 -14.86 2.38
C LYS A 269 -9.54 -15.82 3.57
N SER A 270 -9.00 -17.03 3.44
CA SER A 270 -9.06 -18.05 4.52
C SER A 270 -8.24 -17.64 5.74
N ARG A 271 -7.12 -16.91 5.56
CA ARG A 271 -6.36 -16.32 6.67
C ARG A 271 -7.22 -15.29 7.42
N TYR A 272 -7.92 -14.40 6.71
CA TYR A 272 -8.84 -13.43 7.30
C TYR A 272 -10.01 -14.10 8.03
N ASP A 273 -10.62 -15.16 7.44
CA ASP A 273 -11.66 -15.97 8.11
C ASP A 273 -11.15 -16.60 9.41
N GLY A 274 -9.94 -17.16 9.39
CA GLY A 274 -9.33 -17.82 10.54
C GLY A 274 -9.07 -16.88 11.72
N LEU A 275 -8.75 -15.63 11.44
CA LEU A 275 -8.51 -14.58 12.43
C LEU A 275 -9.77 -13.76 12.74
N GLN A 276 -10.89 -14.01 12.06
CA GLN A 276 -12.13 -13.25 12.16
C GLN A 276 -11.97 -11.75 11.84
N LEU A 277 -11.07 -11.42 10.91
CA LEU A 277 -10.82 -10.06 10.44
C LEU A 277 -11.88 -9.64 9.42
N PRO A 278 -12.20 -8.33 9.32
CA PRO A 278 -13.15 -7.82 8.35
C PRO A 278 -12.56 -7.83 6.93
N TYR A 279 -13.35 -8.27 5.96
CA TYR A 279 -12.98 -8.20 4.55
C TYR A 279 -14.21 -7.99 3.63
N ALA A 280 -13.96 -7.49 2.41
CA ALA A 280 -14.89 -7.54 1.30
C ALA A 280 -14.36 -8.51 0.24
N TRP A 281 -15.25 -9.37 -0.30
CA TRP A 281 -14.88 -10.43 -1.22
C TRP A 281 -15.63 -10.33 -2.53
N TYR A 282 -14.90 -10.12 -3.64
CA TYR A 282 -15.45 -9.94 -4.97
C TYR A 282 -14.81 -10.89 -5.99
N PRO A 283 -15.24 -12.18 -6.04
CA PRO A 283 -14.81 -13.12 -7.08
C PRO A 283 -15.51 -12.78 -8.41
N ILE A 284 -14.74 -12.42 -9.42
CA ILE A 284 -15.29 -12.01 -10.72
C ILE A 284 -15.40 -13.21 -11.65
N GLN A 285 -16.62 -13.69 -11.82
CA GLN A 285 -16.89 -14.87 -12.61
C GLN A 285 -16.50 -14.69 -14.08
N GLY A 286 -15.75 -15.66 -14.63
CA GLY A 286 -15.32 -15.68 -16.03
C GLY A 286 -14.21 -14.69 -16.38
N ALA A 287 -13.76 -13.87 -15.43
CA ALA A 287 -12.64 -12.97 -15.65
C ALA A 287 -11.29 -13.67 -15.41
N GLY A 288 -10.31 -13.31 -16.22
CA GLY A 288 -8.90 -13.65 -16.04
C GLY A 288 -8.17 -12.60 -15.19
N HIS A 289 -6.85 -12.46 -15.43
CA HIS A 289 -6.00 -11.50 -14.74
C HIS A 289 -6.30 -10.04 -15.13
N GLY A 290 -6.37 -9.16 -14.16
CA GLY A 290 -6.52 -7.72 -14.40
C GLY A 290 -7.91 -7.27 -14.86
N PRO A 291 -9.02 -7.69 -14.22
CA PRO A 291 -10.36 -7.31 -14.66
C PRO A 291 -10.72 -5.86 -14.29
N TRP A 292 -9.98 -4.88 -14.82
CA TRP A 292 -10.17 -3.45 -14.55
C TRP A 292 -11.60 -2.94 -14.86
N GLY A 293 -12.27 -3.53 -15.85
CA GLY A 293 -13.63 -3.18 -16.21
C GLY A 293 -14.71 -3.97 -15.45
N ALA A 294 -14.33 -4.67 -14.37
CA ALA A 294 -15.29 -5.45 -13.58
C ALA A 294 -16.35 -4.55 -12.96
N GLN A 295 -17.57 -5.07 -12.90
CA GLN A 295 -18.69 -4.44 -12.20
C GLN A 295 -19.36 -5.46 -11.28
N VAL A 296 -19.70 -5.01 -10.08
CA VAL A 296 -20.49 -5.77 -9.11
C VAL A 296 -21.68 -4.92 -8.71
N ASP A 297 -22.89 -5.45 -8.89
CA ASP A 297 -24.14 -4.74 -8.63
C ASP A 297 -24.24 -3.36 -9.33
N GLY A 298 -23.65 -3.26 -10.54
CA GLY A 298 -23.62 -2.04 -11.33
C GLY A 298 -22.59 -0.99 -10.91
N LYS A 299 -21.73 -1.29 -9.94
CA LYS A 299 -20.63 -0.41 -9.48
C LYS A 299 -19.30 -0.85 -10.09
N GLY A 300 -18.51 0.09 -10.59
CA GLY A 300 -17.13 -0.12 -10.99
C GLY A 300 -16.19 -0.29 -9.80
N LEU A 301 -14.94 -0.61 -10.08
CA LEU A 301 -13.92 -0.81 -9.02
C LEU A 301 -13.72 0.45 -8.18
N ASP A 302 -13.71 1.63 -8.79
CA ASP A 302 -13.59 2.93 -8.14
C ASP A 302 -14.66 3.13 -7.06
N GLN A 303 -15.93 2.86 -7.39
CA GLN A 303 -17.03 2.99 -6.44
C GLN A 303 -17.02 1.87 -5.38
N LEU A 304 -16.65 0.64 -5.73
CA LEU A 304 -16.52 -0.44 -4.76
C LEU A 304 -15.43 -0.15 -3.72
N ILE A 305 -14.28 0.37 -4.17
CA ILE A 305 -13.16 0.77 -3.31
C ILE A 305 -13.60 1.94 -2.41
N PHE A 306 -14.28 2.96 -2.97
CA PHE A 306 -14.80 4.09 -2.21
C PHE A 306 -15.73 3.62 -1.08
N ASP A 307 -16.73 2.78 -1.41
CA ASP A 307 -17.70 2.28 -0.44
C ASP A 307 -17.03 1.45 0.66
N PHE A 308 -16.04 0.63 0.29
CA PHE A 308 -15.28 -0.16 1.25
C PHE A 308 -14.46 0.73 2.20
N ILE A 309 -13.65 1.64 1.68
CA ILE A 309 -12.80 2.51 2.51
C ILE A 309 -13.66 3.36 3.46
N THR A 310 -14.69 4.01 2.93
CA THR A 310 -15.57 4.88 3.73
C THR A 310 -16.26 4.13 4.85
N THR A 311 -16.70 2.89 4.57
CA THR A 311 -17.35 2.02 5.57
C THR A 311 -16.36 1.55 6.63
N GLN A 312 -15.20 1.02 6.23
CA GLN A 312 -14.25 0.42 7.17
C GLN A 312 -13.53 1.46 8.02
N GLN A 313 -13.28 2.63 7.49
CA GLN A 313 -12.60 3.71 8.22
C GLN A 313 -13.58 4.70 8.88
N GLY A 314 -14.89 4.52 8.72
CA GLY A 314 -15.90 5.38 9.35
C GLY A 314 -15.86 6.81 8.86
N LEU A 315 -15.53 7.04 7.58
CA LEU A 315 -15.50 8.39 7.00
C LEU A 315 -16.93 8.95 6.85
N LEU A 316 -17.08 10.25 7.08
CA LEU A 316 -18.34 10.93 6.80
C LEU A 316 -18.46 11.18 5.30
N VAL A 317 -19.53 10.70 4.67
CA VAL A 317 -19.82 10.89 3.24
C VAL A 317 -20.92 11.95 3.09
N GLU A 318 -20.63 13.04 2.39
CA GLU A 318 -21.55 14.12 2.02
C GLU A 318 -21.93 14.11 0.52
#